data_744aee7c91e27a30a3dd904a12b70bbc
#
_entry.id   744aee7c91e27a30a3dd904a12b70bbc
#
_cell.length_a   1.000
_cell.length_b   1.000
_cell.length_c   1.000
_cell.angle_alpha   90.00
_cell.angle_beta   90.00
_cell.angle_gamma   90.00
#
_symmetry.space_group_name_H-M   'P 1'
#
loop_
_entity.id
_entity.type
_entity.pdbx_description
1 polymer ?
#
loop_
_entity_poly.entity_id
_entity_poly.type
_entity_poly.pdbx_seq_one_letter_code
_entity_poly.pdbx_strand_id
1 'polypeptide(L)'
;MDSISPGQFSLVYNAFSFAIAVMGAATVFFFLSRSQVAPPYRTALTVTGLVTLVALYHYLRIFSSWEGAYILTDGVMKQTGTKFNDAYRYVDWLLTVPLLLIELILVMRLPAAETRAKATKLGFLAALMVLLGYPGEISADANTRWLWWGLAMIPFVIIVYDLFIGLRNSIASQPAGARGLVSAARWLTVVSWLFYPIVFVFPMIGFTGGAATTAVQVGYTVADVVAKAVFGVLVFMIAARKSELEASPTR
;
A
#
# COMPACT_ATOMS: atom_id res chain seq x y z
N MET A 1 -11.77 -18.05 22.27
CA MET A 1 -12.25 -16.79 21.62
C MET A 1 -11.32 -15.69 22.11
N ASP A 2 -10.64 -15.04 21.21
CA ASP A 2 -9.70 -14.00 21.58
C ASP A 2 -10.47 -12.75 22.03
N SER A 3 -10.34 -12.42 23.31
CA SER A 3 -10.82 -11.15 23.85
C SER A 3 -9.71 -10.10 23.76
N ILE A 4 -10.10 -8.86 23.56
CA ILE A 4 -9.18 -7.72 23.58
C ILE A 4 -9.65 -6.71 24.63
N SER A 5 -8.73 -5.92 25.17
CA SER A 5 -9.13 -4.86 26.09
C SER A 5 -9.90 -3.74 25.37
N PRO A 6 -10.75 -2.97 26.06
CA PRO A 6 -11.38 -1.78 25.48
C PRO A 6 -10.37 -0.78 24.90
N GLY A 7 -9.20 -0.64 25.54
CA GLY A 7 -8.11 0.20 25.05
C GLY A 7 -7.52 -0.31 23.72
N GLN A 8 -7.32 -1.62 23.58
CA GLN A 8 -6.87 -2.24 22.33
C GLN A 8 -7.89 -2.07 21.21
N PHE A 9 -9.17 -2.29 21.50
CA PHE A 9 -10.25 -2.04 20.54
C PHE A 9 -10.26 -0.59 20.06
N SER A 10 -10.23 0.37 20.99
CA SER A 10 -10.23 1.80 20.68
C SER A 10 -9.01 2.24 19.90
N LEU A 11 -7.83 1.67 20.18
CA LEU A 11 -6.61 1.97 19.43
C LEU A 11 -6.75 1.57 17.97
N VAL A 12 -7.24 0.36 17.67
CA VAL A 12 -7.49 -0.11 16.30
C VAL A 12 -8.58 0.72 15.62
N TYR A 13 -9.68 0.98 16.33
CA TYR A 13 -10.78 1.82 15.86
C TYR A 13 -10.29 3.20 15.41
N ASN A 14 -9.50 3.86 16.28
CA ASN A 14 -8.95 5.18 15.97
C ASN A 14 -7.92 5.14 14.83
N ALA A 15 -7.13 4.08 14.72
CA ALA A 15 -6.21 3.89 13.60
C ALA A 15 -6.96 3.78 12.27
N PHE A 16 -8.04 3.02 12.21
CA PHE A 16 -8.87 2.92 11.00
C PHE A 16 -9.56 4.25 10.67
N SER A 17 -10.12 4.94 11.67
CA SER A 17 -10.71 6.27 11.50
C SER A 17 -9.68 7.27 10.94
N PHE A 18 -8.46 7.25 11.47
CA PHE A 18 -7.36 8.07 10.96
C PHE A 18 -7.04 7.73 9.50
N ALA A 19 -6.96 6.44 9.14
CA ALA A 19 -6.71 6.03 7.76
C ALA A 19 -7.81 6.50 6.80
N ILE A 20 -9.09 6.40 7.21
CA ILE A 20 -10.24 6.90 6.44
C ILE A 20 -10.07 8.40 6.15
N ALA A 21 -9.76 9.20 7.18
CA ALA A 21 -9.57 10.63 7.04
C ALA A 21 -8.39 10.97 6.11
N VAL A 22 -7.24 10.29 6.29
CA VAL A 22 -6.04 10.50 5.47
C VAL A 22 -6.29 10.10 4.02
N MET A 23 -6.89 8.92 3.76
CA MET A 23 -7.16 8.47 2.41
C MET A 23 -8.17 9.37 1.69
N GLY A 24 -9.20 9.85 2.41
CA GLY A 24 -10.17 10.81 1.87
C GLY A 24 -9.52 12.15 1.51
N ALA A 25 -8.75 12.72 2.42
CA ALA A 25 -8.02 13.98 2.17
C ALA A 25 -7.02 13.84 1.02
N ALA A 26 -6.24 12.75 1.00
CA ALA A 26 -5.28 12.46 -0.07
C ALA A 26 -5.96 12.31 -1.43
N THR A 27 -7.11 11.64 -1.50
CA THR A 27 -7.89 11.49 -2.73
C THR A 27 -8.27 12.85 -3.31
N VAL A 28 -8.85 13.73 -2.49
CA VAL A 28 -9.22 15.09 -2.90
C VAL A 28 -7.99 15.88 -3.32
N PHE A 29 -6.90 15.82 -2.54
CA PHE A 29 -5.65 16.51 -2.84
C PHE A 29 -5.10 16.08 -4.21
N PHE A 30 -4.98 14.78 -4.49
CA PHE A 30 -4.39 14.31 -5.74
C PHE A 30 -5.23 14.65 -6.97
N PHE A 31 -6.55 14.55 -6.88
CA PHE A 31 -7.40 14.95 -8.01
C PHE A 31 -7.35 16.46 -8.28
N LEU A 32 -7.32 17.31 -7.26
CA LEU A 32 -7.21 18.76 -7.44
C LEU A 32 -5.81 19.17 -7.92
N SER A 33 -4.76 18.52 -7.44
CA SER A 33 -3.37 18.83 -7.79
C SER A 33 -3.00 18.49 -9.24
N ARG A 34 -3.86 17.77 -9.97
CA ARG A 34 -3.65 17.50 -11.41
C ARG A 34 -3.50 18.77 -12.24
N SER A 35 -4.15 19.86 -11.86
CA SER A 35 -4.04 21.15 -12.55
C SER A 35 -2.71 21.84 -12.32
N GLN A 36 -1.98 21.47 -11.28
CA GLN A 36 -0.71 22.08 -10.84
C GLN A 36 0.51 21.46 -11.55
N VAL A 37 0.32 20.41 -12.34
CA VAL A 37 1.41 19.72 -13.04
C VAL A 37 1.18 19.73 -14.54
N ALA A 38 2.28 19.63 -15.30
CA ALA A 38 2.22 19.56 -16.76
C ALA A 38 1.36 18.36 -17.24
N PRO A 39 0.66 18.50 -18.37
CA PRO A 39 -0.29 17.49 -18.89
C PRO A 39 0.25 16.04 -18.88
N PRO A 40 1.53 15.82 -19.23
CA PRO A 40 2.08 14.46 -19.25
C PRO A 40 2.12 13.73 -17.91
N TYR A 41 2.08 14.44 -16.78
CA TYR A 41 2.12 13.86 -15.43
C TYR A 41 0.74 13.63 -14.80
N ARG A 42 -0.32 14.20 -15.43
CA ARG A 42 -1.69 14.15 -14.88
C ARG A 42 -2.23 12.74 -14.74
N THR A 43 -1.85 11.83 -15.64
CA THR A 43 -2.27 10.42 -15.55
C THR A 43 -1.70 9.74 -14.30
N ALA A 44 -0.43 9.98 -13.95
CA ALA A 44 0.15 9.46 -12.72
C ALA A 44 -0.67 9.92 -11.50
N LEU A 45 -0.94 11.23 -11.38
CA LEU A 45 -1.75 11.76 -10.26
C LEU A 45 -3.21 11.26 -10.27
N THR A 46 -3.77 10.96 -11.44
CA THR A 46 -5.09 10.32 -11.50
C THR A 46 -5.03 8.91 -10.88
N VAL A 47 -4.00 8.13 -11.20
CA VAL A 47 -3.80 6.79 -10.63
C VAL A 47 -3.58 6.89 -9.13
N THR A 48 -2.76 7.84 -8.65
CA THR A 48 -2.56 8.11 -7.22
C THR A 48 -3.88 8.41 -6.50
N GLY A 49 -4.74 9.25 -7.08
CA GLY A 49 -6.06 9.55 -6.54
C GLY A 49 -6.99 8.34 -6.52
N LEU A 50 -6.92 7.46 -7.54
CA LEU A 50 -7.68 6.21 -7.56
C LEU A 50 -7.20 5.23 -6.50
N VAL A 51 -5.90 5.11 -6.27
CA VAL A 51 -5.32 4.27 -5.20
C VAL A 51 -5.87 4.66 -3.84
N THR A 52 -5.84 5.95 -3.51
CA THR A 52 -6.34 6.43 -2.22
C THR A 52 -7.86 6.36 -2.11
N LEU A 53 -8.61 6.54 -3.20
CA LEU A 53 -10.06 6.37 -3.24
C LEU A 53 -10.48 4.91 -2.99
N VAL A 54 -9.81 3.95 -3.62
CA VAL A 54 -10.06 2.51 -3.40
C VAL A 54 -9.73 2.14 -1.95
N ALA A 55 -8.62 2.63 -1.43
CA ALA A 55 -8.24 2.42 -0.04
C ALA A 55 -9.24 3.04 0.93
N LEU A 56 -9.72 4.26 0.67
CA LEU A 56 -10.79 4.90 1.46
C LEU A 56 -12.03 4.00 1.56
N TYR A 57 -12.51 3.49 0.42
CA TYR A 57 -13.67 2.60 0.40
C TYR A 57 -13.45 1.34 1.24
N HIS A 58 -12.30 0.69 1.09
CA HIS A 58 -12.01 -0.54 1.83
C HIS A 58 -11.78 -0.29 3.32
N TYR A 59 -11.17 0.84 3.70
CA TYR A 59 -11.05 1.21 5.11
C TYR A 59 -12.39 1.49 5.77
N LEU A 60 -13.39 2.03 5.07
CA LEU A 60 -14.78 2.11 5.56
C LEU A 60 -15.35 0.71 5.81
N ARG A 61 -15.09 -0.26 4.91
CA ARG A 61 -15.55 -1.65 5.08
C ARG A 61 -14.85 -2.34 6.25
N ILE A 62 -13.53 -2.15 6.37
CA ILE A 62 -12.71 -2.69 7.46
C ILE A 62 -13.17 -2.12 8.80
N PHE A 63 -13.42 -0.81 8.86
CA PHE A 63 -13.91 -0.12 10.05
C PHE A 63 -15.25 -0.69 10.52
N SER A 64 -16.24 -0.79 9.63
CA SER A 64 -17.55 -1.38 9.96
C SER A 64 -17.43 -2.86 10.37
N SER A 65 -16.51 -3.61 9.74
CA SER A 65 -16.27 -5.00 10.11
C SER A 65 -15.65 -5.13 11.49
N TRP A 66 -14.76 -4.19 11.90
CA TRP A 66 -14.18 -4.16 13.23
C TRP A 66 -15.23 -3.86 14.30
N GLU A 67 -16.08 -2.87 14.07
CA GLU A 67 -17.20 -2.54 14.97
C GLU A 67 -18.15 -3.73 15.17
N GLY A 68 -18.51 -4.42 14.10
CA GLY A 68 -19.41 -5.57 14.16
C GLY A 68 -18.79 -6.83 14.77
N ALA A 69 -17.48 -6.93 14.79
CA ALA A 69 -16.77 -8.13 15.27
C ALA A 69 -16.66 -8.22 16.79
N TYR A 70 -16.81 -7.12 17.51
CA TYR A 70 -16.62 -7.07 18.97
C TYR A 70 -17.79 -6.40 19.68
N ILE A 71 -18.08 -6.89 20.91
CA ILE A 71 -19.05 -6.30 21.81
C ILE A 71 -18.47 -6.23 23.21
N LEU A 72 -18.75 -5.13 23.92
CA LEU A 72 -18.32 -4.96 25.31
C LEU A 72 -19.19 -5.86 26.22
N THR A 73 -18.54 -6.79 26.93
CA THR A 73 -19.18 -7.70 27.89
C THR A 73 -18.28 -7.88 29.10
N ASP A 74 -18.79 -7.61 30.30
CA ASP A 74 -18.03 -7.74 31.57
C ASP A 74 -16.68 -6.99 31.56
N GLY A 75 -16.63 -5.81 30.98
CA GLY A 75 -15.42 -4.96 30.94
C GLY A 75 -14.36 -5.37 29.92
N VAL A 76 -14.61 -6.37 29.05
CA VAL A 76 -13.76 -6.78 27.94
C VAL A 76 -14.50 -6.78 26.62
N MET A 77 -13.78 -6.57 25.54
CA MET A 77 -14.33 -6.68 24.18
C MET A 77 -14.24 -8.16 23.74
N LYS A 78 -15.40 -8.81 23.67
CA LYS A 78 -15.53 -10.20 23.23
C LYS A 78 -15.95 -10.23 21.77
N GLN A 79 -15.48 -11.24 21.02
CA GLN A 79 -15.91 -11.46 19.65
C GLN A 79 -17.41 -11.78 19.59
N THR A 80 -18.09 -11.18 18.64
CA THR A 80 -19.49 -11.51 18.30
C THR A 80 -19.53 -12.78 17.43
N GLY A 81 -20.71 -13.19 17.00
CA GLY A 81 -20.85 -14.25 15.99
C GLY A 81 -20.32 -13.84 14.60
N THR A 82 -20.13 -12.54 14.35
CA THR A 82 -19.57 -12.02 13.10
C THR A 82 -18.06 -11.87 13.22
N LYS A 83 -17.30 -12.61 12.39
CA LYS A 83 -15.85 -12.50 12.37
C LYS A 83 -15.41 -11.20 11.69
N PHE A 84 -14.32 -10.61 12.20
CA PHE A 84 -13.61 -9.56 11.49
C PHE A 84 -13.13 -10.07 10.12
N ASN A 85 -13.37 -9.29 9.07
CA ASN A 85 -13.11 -9.72 7.70
C ASN A 85 -11.86 -9.06 7.12
N ASP A 86 -10.72 -9.71 7.27
CA ASP A 86 -9.43 -9.27 6.70
C ASP A 86 -9.39 -9.34 5.16
N ALA A 87 -10.31 -10.05 4.50
CA ALA A 87 -10.36 -10.14 3.04
C ALA A 87 -10.53 -8.77 2.36
N TYR A 88 -11.13 -7.79 3.05
CA TYR A 88 -11.23 -6.42 2.53
C TYR A 88 -9.85 -5.80 2.25
N ARG A 89 -8.82 -6.14 3.04
CA ARG A 89 -7.45 -5.69 2.80
C ARG A 89 -6.86 -6.30 1.53
N TYR A 90 -7.07 -7.60 1.33
CA TYR A 90 -6.56 -8.28 0.15
C TYR A 90 -7.23 -7.81 -1.13
N VAL A 91 -8.52 -7.47 -1.09
CA VAL A 91 -9.22 -6.84 -2.23
C VAL A 91 -8.67 -5.44 -2.49
N ASP A 92 -8.45 -4.63 -1.46
CA ASP A 92 -7.79 -3.33 -1.57
C ASP A 92 -6.40 -3.48 -2.20
N TRP A 93 -5.57 -4.36 -1.65
CA TRP A 93 -4.21 -4.57 -2.15
C TRP A 93 -4.16 -5.10 -3.56
N LEU A 94 -5.07 -6.00 -3.95
CA LEU A 94 -5.15 -6.50 -5.32
C LEU A 94 -5.41 -5.39 -6.34
N LEU A 95 -6.20 -4.40 -5.96
CA LEU A 95 -6.51 -3.25 -6.81
C LEU A 95 -5.44 -2.17 -6.73
N THR A 96 -4.91 -1.87 -5.54
CA THR A 96 -4.05 -0.71 -5.32
C THR A 96 -2.57 -0.99 -5.51
N VAL A 97 -2.06 -2.16 -5.09
CA VAL A 97 -0.62 -2.47 -5.14
C VAL A 97 -0.05 -2.50 -6.57
N PRO A 98 -0.74 -3.06 -7.57
CA PRO A 98 -0.32 -2.90 -8.97
C PRO A 98 -0.28 -1.44 -9.43
N LEU A 99 -1.27 -0.64 -9.03
CA LEU A 99 -1.37 0.77 -9.42
C LEU A 99 -0.24 1.61 -8.82
N LEU A 100 0.22 1.32 -7.59
CA LEU A 100 1.36 1.99 -6.96
C LEU A 100 2.64 1.85 -7.79
N LEU A 101 2.91 0.68 -8.36
CA LEU A 101 4.07 0.47 -9.23
C LEU A 101 3.87 1.11 -10.61
N ILE A 102 2.65 1.04 -11.14
CA ILE A 102 2.31 1.67 -12.43
C ILE A 102 2.47 3.19 -12.34
N GLU A 103 1.98 3.86 -11.27
CA GLU A 103 2.11 5.31 -11.15
C GLU A 103 3.57 5.76 -10.98
N LEU A 104 4.40 4.96 -10.29
CA LEU A 104 5.85 5.22 -10.21
C LEU A 104 6.49 5.20 -11.60
N ILE A 105 6.15 4.22 -12.44
CA ILE A 105 6.66 4.15 -13.82
C ILE A 105 6.12 5.31 -14.67
N LEU A 106 4.85 5.65 -14.53
CA LEU A 106 4.23 6.75 -15.29
C LEU A 106 4.85 8.11 -14.95
N VAL A 107 5.13 8.40 -13.69
CA VAL A 107 5.73 9.68 -13.28
C VAL A 107 7.18 9.82 -13.73
N MET A 108 7.89 8.70 -13.97
CA MET A 108 9.25 8.71 -14.52
C MET A 108 9.30 9.15 -15.99
N ARG A 109 8.21 9.01 -16.74
CA ARG A 109 8.15 9.40 -18.16
C ARG A 109 9.25 8.77 -19.02
N LEU A 110 9.34 7.46 -18.96
CA LEU A 110 10.24 6.67 -19.81
C LEU A 110 9.68 6.62 -21.25
N PRO A 111 10.47 6.19 -22.24
CA PRO A 111 9.97 5.93 -23.59
C PRO A 111 8.74 4.99 -23.56
N ALA A 112 7.77 5.21 -24.44
CA ALA A 112 6.45 4.55 -24.39
C ALA A 112 6.55 3.00 -24.32
N ALA A 113 7.44 2.40 -25.10
CA ALA A 113 7.66 0.95 -25.08
C ALA A 113 8.20 0.45 -23.74
N GLU A 114 9.16 1.18 -23.16
CA GLU A 114 9.74 0.87 -21.85
C GLU A 114 8.71 1.06 -20.74
N THR A 115 7.96 2.17 -20.76
CA THR A 115 6.85 2.42 -19.82
C THR A 115 5.87 1.27 -19.83
N ARG A 116 5.39 0.85 -21.00
CA ARG A 116 4.43 -0.25 -21.13
C ARG A 116 5.00 -1.56 -20.59
N ALA A 117 6.22 -1.93 -20.99
CA ALA A 117 6.83 -3.17 -20.58
C ALA A 117 7.03 -3.24 -19.06
N LYS A 118 7.57 -2.18 -18.44
CA LYS A 118 7.82 -2.11 -16.99
C LYS A 118 6.51 -2.05 -16.19
N ALA A 119 5.56 -1.21 -16.60
CA ALA A 119 4.27 -1.09 -15.92
C ALA A 119 3.48 -2.40 -15.96
N THR A 120 3.43 -3.08 -17.11
CA THR A 120 2.74 -4.38 -17.25
C THR A 120 3.43 -5.45 -16.40
N LYS A 121 4.78 -5.57 -16.48
CA LYS A 121 5.53 -6.56 -15.70
C LYS A 121 5.35 -6.37 -14.20
N LEU A 122 5.59 -5.15 -13.72
CA LEU A 122 5.51 -4.85 -12.29
C LEU A 122 4.08 -4.94 -11.77
N GLY A 123 3.09 -4.44 -12.52
CA GLY A 123 1.68 -4.56 -12.17
C GLY A 123 1.21 -6.03 -12.08
N PHE A 124 1.62 -6.86 -13.04
CA PHE A 124 1.32 -8.29 -13.01
C PHE A 124 1.97 -9.01 -11.81
N LEU A 125 3.26 -8.76 -11.56
CA LEU A 125 3.96 -9.35 -10.41
C LEU A 125 3.33 -8.91 -9.08
N ALA A 126 2.90 -7.65 -8.97
CA ALA A 126 2.23 -7.13 -7.79
C ALA A 126 0.86 -7.81 -7.56
N ALA A 127 0.05 -7.96 -8.61
CA ALA A 127 -1.21 -8.69 -8.52
C ALA A 127 -0.98 -10.17 -8.13
N LEU A 128 -0.02 -10.82 -8.77
CA LEU A 128 0.34 -12.21 -8.46
C LEU A 128 0.80 -12.39 -7.01
N MET A 129 1.62 -11.46 -6.50
CA MET A 129 2.07 -11.45 -5.10
C MET A 129 0.90 -11.44 -4.12
N VAL A 130 -0.08 -10.56 -4.35
CA VAL A 130 -1.26 -10.44 -3.49
C VAL A 130 -2.15 -11.69 -3.60
N LEU A 131 -2.39 -12.18 -4.81
CA LEU A 131 -3.18 -13.40 -5.04
C LEU A 131 -2.57 -14.62 -4.36
N LEU A 132 -1.24 -14.77 -4.41
CA LEU A 132 -0.55 -15.88 -3.75
C LEU A 132 -0.53 -15.74 -2.22
N GLY A 133 -0.56 -14.54 -1.68
CA GLY A 133 -0.60 -14.31 -0.23
C GLY A 133 -1.95 -14.69 0.40
N TYR A 134 -3.05 -14.51 -0.32
CA TYR A 134 -4.40 -14.63 0.22
C TYR A 134 -4.76 -16.03 0.77
N PRO A 135 -4.48 -17.16 0.07
CA PRO A 135 -4.79 -18.49 0.61
C PRO A 135 -4.05 -18.79 1.93
N GLY A 136 -2.84 -18.27 2.09
CA GLY A 136 -2.11 -18.36 3.35
C GLY A 136 -2.76 -17.55 4.46
N GLU A 137 -3.26 -16.35 4.16
CA GLU A 137 -3.90 -15.48 5.16
C GLU A 137 -5.15 -16.11 5.77
N ILE A 138 -5.99 -16.72 4.97
CA ILE A 138 -7.22 -17.33 5.45
C ILE A 138 -7.05 -18.72 6.05
N SER A 139 -5.84 -19.30 5.97
CA SER A 139 -5.55 -20.64 6.52
C SER A 139 -5.25 -20.58 8.02
N ALA A 140 -5.81 -21.53 8.76
CA ALA A 140 -5.44 -21.78 10.15
C ALA A 140 -4.19 -22.68 10.30
N ASP A 141 -3.81 -23.41 9.22
CA ASP A 141 -2.67 -24.34 9.24
C ASP A 141 -1.36 -23.58 8.96
N ALA A 142 -0.39 -23.71 9.89
CA ALA A 142 0.89 -23.01 9.80
C ALA A 142 1.72 -23.44 8.56
N ASN A 143 1.68 -24.72 8.16
CA ASN A 143 2.42 -25.20 7.00
C ASN A 143 1.85 -24.62 5.70
N THR A 144 0.54 -24.54 5.60
CA THR A 144 -0.16 -23.90 4.49
C THR A 144 0.19 -22.40 4.43
N ARG A 145 0.23 -21.70 5.58
CA ARG A 145 0.65 -20.29 5.66
C ARG A 145 2.10 -20.12 5.18
N TRP A 146 3.04 -20.97 5.63
CA TRP A 146 4.44 -20.93 5.20
C TRP A 146 4.59 -21.15 3.69
N LEU A 147 3.85 -22.13 3.14
CA LEU A 147 3.88 -22.42 1.70
C LEU A 147 3.46 -21.21 0.87
N TRP A 148 2.30 -20.63 1.16
CA TRP A 148 1.77 -19.50 0.41
C TRP A 148 2.56 -18.22 0.63
N TRP A 149 3.08 -17.99 1.83
CA TRP A 149 4.03 -16.92 2.10
C TRP A 149 5.27 -17.05 1.21
N GLY A 150 5.89 -18.22 1.17
CA GLY A 150 7.06 -18.49 0.33
C GLY A 150 6.77 -18.26 -1.17
N LEU A 151 5.62 -18.73 -1.65
CA LEU A 151 5.19 -18.50 -3.04
C LEU A 151 4.97 -17.01 -3.35
N ALA A 152 4.37 -16.25 -2.44
CA ALA A 152 4.16 -14.80 -2.58
C ALA A 152 5.48 -14.01 -2.53
N MET A 153 6.48 -14.50 -1.79
CA MET A 153 7.81 -13.87 -1.73
C MET A 153 8.57 -13.95 -3.06
N ILE A 154 8.28 -14.90 -3.95
CA ILE A 154 8.93 -14.99 -5.26
C ILE A 154 8.67 -13.73 -6.10
N PRO A 155 7.42 -13.37 -6.44
CA PRO A 155 7.16 -12.11 -7.16
C PRO A 155 7.60 -10.87 -6.38
N PHE A 156 7.53 -10.88 -5.03
CA PHE A 156 8.03 -9.77 -4.22
C PHE A 156 9.52 -9.52 -4.44
N VAL A 157 10.36 -10.56 -4.36
CA VAL A 157 11.81 -10.44 -4.58
C VAL A 157 12.12 -9.98 -6.01
N ILE A 158 11.37 -10.46 -7.01
CA ILE A 158 11.52 -10.00 -8.39
C ILE A 158 11.18 -8.50 -8.51
N ILE A 159 10.11 -8.04 -7.86
CA ILE A 159 9.75 -6.60 -7.82
C ILE A 159 10.88 -5.79 -7.19
N VAL A 160 11.41 -6.22 -6.04
CA VAL A 160 12.53 -5.53 -5.37
C VAL A 160 13.75 -5.48 -6.28
N TYR A 161 14.11 -6.58 -6.93
CA TYR A 161 15.19 -6.63 -7.90
C TYR A 161 14.96 -5.64 -9.05
N ASP A 162 13.77 -5.64 -9.64
CA ASP A 162 13.43 -4.71 -10.73
C ASP A 162 13.50 -3.25 -10.29
N LEU A 163 13.03 -2.93 -9.09
CA LEU A 163 13.10 -1.56 -8.56
C LEU A 163 14.54 -1.08 -8.35
N PHE A 164 15.46 -1.94 -7.89
CA PHE A 164 16.84 -1.54 -7.59
C PHE A 164 17.80 -1.71 -8.76
N ILE A 165 17.65 -2.77 -9.54
CA ILE A 165 18.53 -3.10 -10.66
C ILE A 165 17.88 -2.75 -11.99
N GLY A 166 16.64 -3.21 -12.22
CA GLY A 166 15.92 -3.00 -13.49
C GLY A 166 15.62 -1.53 -13.80
N LEU A 167 15.41 -0.70 -12.76
CA LEU A 167 15.16 0.75 -12.92
C LEU A 167 16.41 1.61 -12.72
N ARG A 168 17.58 1.04 -12.46
CA ARG A 168 18.80 1.80 -12.15
C ARG A 168 19.11 2.86 -13.22
N ASN A 169 19.16 2.44 -14.48
CA ASN A 169 19.48 3.34 -15.59
C ASN A 169 18.34 4.35 -15.84
N SER A 170 17.09 3.90 -15.72
CA SER A 170 15.90 4.76 -15.87
C SER A 170 15.83 5.85 -14.79
N ILE A 171 16.31 5.55 -13.57
CA ILE A 171 16.43 6.55 -12.49
C ILE A 171 17.64 7.46 -12.73
N ALA A 172 18.76 6.92 -13.18
CA ALA A 172 19.96 7.71 -13.48
C ALA A 172 19.73 8.73 -14.60
N SER A 173 18.87 8.42 -15.57
CA SER A 173 18.49 9.32 -16.67
C SER A 173 17.47 10.39 -16.29
N GLN A 174 16.90 10.35 -15.07
CA GLN A 174 15.98 11.41 -14.61
C GLN A 174 16.72 12.75 -14.45
N PRO A 175 16.03 13.89 -14.66
CA PRO A 175 16.61 15.20 -14.39
C PRO A 175 17.19 15.28 -12.98
N ALA A 176 18.36 15.91 -12.84
CA ALA A 176 19.10 15.95 -11.56
C ALA A 176 18.22 16.42 -10.39
N GLY A 177 17.37 17.43 -10.62
CA GLY A 177 16.46 17.96 -9.61
C GLY A 177 15.29 17.04 -9.20
N ALA A 178 15.01 15.98 -9.96
CA ALA A 178 13.93 15.01 -9.68
C ALA A 178 14.46 13.62 -9.29
N ARG A 179 15.71 13.30 -9.61
CA ARG A 179 16.31 11.97 -9.40
C ARG A 179 16.25 11.50 -7.95
N GLY A 180 16.53 12.40 -7.01
CA GLY A 180 16.47 12.11 -5.58
C GLY A 180 15.07 11.72 -5.10
N LEU A 181 14.05 12.42 -5.59
CA LEU A 181 12.64 12.14 -5.26
C LEU A 181 12.20 10.77 -5.82
N VAL A 182 12.58 10.43 -7.06
CA VAL A 182 12.29 9.11 -7.64
C VAL A 182 12.98 8.00 -6.85
N SER A 183 14.23 8.22 -6.44
CA SER A 183 14.95 7.27 -5.58
C SER A 183 14.29 7.13 -4.20
N ALA A 184 13.83 8.24 -3.59
CA ALA A 184 13.11 8.22 -2.32
C ALA A 184 11.78 7.43 -2.44
N ALA A 185 11.00 7.64 -3.51
CA ALA A 185 9.78 6.90 -3.77
C ALA A 185 10.05 5.39 -3.88
N ARG A 186 11.08 4.98 -4.61
CA ARG A 186 11.53 3.59 -4.69
C ARG A 186 11.85 2.98 -3.32
N TRP A 187 12.64 3.68 -2.50
CA TRP A 187 13.01 3.23 -1.16
C TRP A 187 11.78 3.15 -0.25
N LEU A 188 10.92 4.16 -0.29
CA LEU A 188 9.69 4.17 0.51
C LEU A 188 8.81 2.96 0.17
N THR A 189 8.65 2.64 -1.12
CA THR A 189 7.92 1.45 -1.58
C THR A 189 8.48 0.19 -0.92
N VAL A 190 9.78 -0.07 -1.06
CA VAL A 190 10.36 -1.32 -0.57
C VAL A 190 10.33 -1.40 0.96
N VAL A 191 10.69 -0.32 1.66
CA VAL A 191 10.71 -0.29 3.12
C VAL A 191 9.31 -0.47 3.71
N SER A 192 8.30 0.23 3.16
CA SER A 192 6.92 0.07 3.65
C SER A 192 6.36 -1.32 3.32
N TRP A 193 6.70 -1.88 2.16
CA TRP A 193 6.18 -3.19 1.74
C TRP A 193 6.83 -4.36 2.46
N LEU A 194 8.06 -4.25 2.94
CA LEU A 194 8.69 -5.26 3.79
C LEU A 194 7.92 -5.50 5.10
N PHE A 195 7.15 -4.53 5.56
CA PHE A 195 6.35 -4.67 6.76
C PHE A 195 5.30 -5.79 6.64
N TYR A 196 4.64 -5.91 5.49
CA TYR A 196 3.53 -6.86 5.30
C TYR A 196 3.97 -8.34 5.42
N PRO A 197 5.00 -8.82 4.70
CA PRO A 197 5.45 -10.21 4.85
C PRO A 197 6.04 -10.50 6.23
N ILE A 198 6.60 -9.51 6.94
CA ILE A 198 7.09 -9.67 8.31
C ILE A 198 5.90 -9.90 9.26
N VAL A 199 4.87 -9.08 9.17
CA VAL A 199 3.68 -9.20 10.03
C VAL A 199 2.89 -10.47 9.73
N PHE A 200 2.83 -10.90 8.47
CA PHE A 200 2.19 -12.16 8.07
C PHE A 200 2.77 -13.37 8.82
N VAL A 201 4.05 -13.35 9.17
CA VAL A 201 4.74 -14.44 9.87
C VAL A 201 4.37 -14.51 11.37
N PHE A 202 3.86 -13.44 11.97
CA PHE A 202 3.62 -13.35 13.41
C PHE A 202 2.83 -14.54 13.99
N PRO A 203 1.67 -14.94 13.46
CA PRO A 203 0.95 -16.09 13.99
C PRO A 203 1.71 -17.40 13.88
N MET A 204 2.58 -17.54 12.84
CA MET A 204 3.33 -18.75 12.56
C MET A 204 4.49 -18.97 13.55
N ILE A 205 4.96 -17.90 14.19
CA ILE A 205 6.01 -17.92 15.21
C ILE A 205 5.46 -17.80 16.65
N GLY A 206 4.14 -17.93 16.80
CA GLY A 206 3.49 -17.94 18.09
C GLY A 206 3.13 -16.57 18.68
N PHE A 207 3.28 -15.47 17.92
CA PHE A 207 2.79 -14.16 18.34
C PHE A 207 1.29 -14.06 18.03
N THR A 208 0.47 -14.33 19.03
CA THR A 208 -1.00 -14.47 18.94
C THR A 208 -1.71 -13.71 20.06
N GLY A 209 -3.05 -13.71 20.04
CA GLY A 209 -3.90 -13.07 21.04
C GLY A 209 -4.16 -11.59 20.80
N GLY A 210 -4.82 -10.92 21.73
CA GLY A 210 -5.31 -9.55 21.57
C GLY A 210 -4.22 -8.51 21.29
N ALA A 211 -3.04 -8.65 21.89
CA ALA A 211 -1.91 -7.75 21.63
C ALA A 211 -1.37 -7.92 20.20
N ALA A 212 -1.26 -9.16 19.72
CA ALA A 212 -0.84 -9.44 18.35
C ALA A 212 -1.86 -8.91 17.34
N THR A 213 -3.15 -9.19 17.56
CA THR A 213 -4.23 -8.65 16.70
C THR A 213 -4.16 -7.12 16.62
N THR A 214 -4.01 -6.45 17.77
CA THR A 214 -3.89 -4.99 17.82
C THR A 214 -2.67 -4.49 17.04
N ALA A 215 -1.50 -5.11 17.28
CA ALA A 215 -0.26 -4.73 16.59
C ALA A 215 -0.35 -4.94 15.07
N VAL A 216 -0.94 -6.04 14.63
CA VAL A 216 -1.17 -6.34 13.20
C VAL A 216 -2.07 -5.28 12.56
N GLN A 217 -3.24 -5.01 13.18
CA GLN A 217 -4.22 -4.09 12.60
C GLN A 217 -3.72 -2.65 12.55
N VAL A 218 -3.09 -2.16 13.63
CA VAL A 218 -2.48 -0.82 13.65
C VAL A 218 -1.30 -0.74 12.69
N GLY A 219 -0.45 -1.76 12.68
CA GLY A 219 0.72 -1.79 11.83
C GLY A 219 0.38 -1.79 10.34
N TYR A 220 -0.55 -2.64 9.89
CA TYR A 220 -1.05 -2.60 8.51
C TYR A 220 -1.66 -1.24 8.15
N THR A 221 -2.38 -0.62 9.08
CA THR A 221 -2.96 0.71 8.85
C THR A 221 -1.90 1.77 8.63
N VAL A 222 -0.87 1.80 9.47
CA VAL A 222 0.26 2.74 9.31
C VAL A 222 1.01 2.46 8.01
N ALA A 223 1.29 1.19 7.71
CA ALA A 223 1.97 0.80 6.47
C ALA A 223 1.16 1.22 5.22
N ASP A 224 -0.16 1.05 5.23
CA ASP A 224 -1.03 1.48 4.14
C ASP A 224 -1.04 3.00 3.96
N VAL A 225 -1.11 3.79 5.04
CA VAL A 225 -1.02 5.25 4.97
C VAL A 225 0.32 5.68 4.34
N VAL A 226 1.42 5.06 4.77
CA VAL A 226 2.75 5.36 4.22
C VAL A 226 2.88 4.92 2.76
N ALA A 227 2.47 3.69 2.44
CA ALA A 227 2.60 3.12 1.10
C ALA A 227 1.68 3.76 0.06
N LYS A 228 0.61 4.45 0.47
CA LYS A 228 -0.38 5.05 -0.45
C LYS A 228 -0.38 6.58 -0.36
N ALA A 229 -0.76 7.15 0.79
CA ALA A 229 -0.88 8.61 0.91
C ALA A 229 0.47 9.32 0.89
N VAL A 230 1.46 8.88 1.70
CA VAL A 230 2.80 9.50 1.73
C VAL A 230 3.54 9.24 0.41
N PHE A 231 3.45 8.03 -0.13
CA PHE A 231 4.00 7.70 -1.44
C PHE A 231 3.37 8.57 -2.54
N GLY A 232 2.06 8.76 -2.53
CA GLY A 232 1.36 9.64 -3.48
C GLY A 232 1.85 11.10 -3.41
N VAL A 233 2.15 11.62 -2.22
CA VAL A 233 2.78 12.95 -2.08
C VAL A 233 4.14 12.98 -2.77
N LEU A 234 4.96 11.93 -2.68
CA LEU A 234 6.22 11.85 -3.42
C LEU A 234 5.99 11.83 -4.94
N VAL A 235 4.98 11.09 -5.41
CA VAL A 235 4.61 11.09 -6.84
C VAL A 235 4.22 12.50 -7.30
N PHE A 236 3.41 13.23 -6.50
CA PHE A 236 3.09 14.62 -6.77
C PHE A 236 4.34 15.52 -6.79
N MET A 237 5.23 15.41 -5.82
CA MET A 237 6.47 16.19 -5.76
C MET A 237 7.37 15.92 -6.99
N ILE A 238 7.47 14.66 -7.43
CA ILE A 238 8.20 14.31 -8.66
C ILE A 238 7.56 14.97 -9.88
N ALA A 239 6.23 14.87 -10.01
CA ALA A 239 5.48 15.44 -11.12
C ALA A 239 5.61 16.98 -11.15
N ALA A 240 5.45 17.65 -10.02
CA ALA A 240 5.58 19.10 -9.88
C ALA A 240 7.01 19.55 -10.23
N ARG A 241 8.03 18.90 -9.64
CA ARG A 241 9.42 19.26 -9.89
C ARG A 241 9.82 19.09 -11.36
N LYS A 242 9.39 18.02 -11.99
CA LYS A 242 9.65 17.79 -13.43
C LYS A 242 8.91 18.81 -14.29
N SER A 243 7.68 19.18 -13.95
CA SER A 243 6.92 20.23 -14.62
C SER A 243 7.63 21.59 -14.56
N GLU A 244 8.19 21.97 -13.40
CA GLU A 244 8.99 23.19 -13.25
C GLU A 244 10.24 23.16 -14.12
N LEU A 245 10.98 22.04 -14.16
CA LEU A 245 12.18 21.90 -14.94
C LEU A 245 11.91 21.97 -16.45
N GLU A 246 10.77 21.42 -16.92
CA GLU A 246 10.34 21.49 -18.30
C GLU A 246 9.85 22.91 -18.71
N ALA A 247 9.30 23.69 -17.77
CA ALA A 247 8.86 25.05 -18.01
C ALA A 247 9.99 26.08 -17.96
N SER A 248 11.13 25.74 -17.34
CA SER A 248 12.29 26.64 -17.27
C SER A 248 13.00 26.69 -18.61
N PRO A 249 13.17 27.87 -19.24
CA PRO A 249 13.97 27.97 -20.48
C PRO A 249 15.41 27.47 -20.20
N THR A 250 15.91 26.60 -21.04
CA THR A 250 17.35 26.25 -21.05
C THR A 250 18.18 27.52 -21.21
N ARG A 251 18.83 27.92 -20.11
CA ARG A 251 19.90 28.93 -20.18
C ARG A 251 21.17 28.33 -20.74
#